data_68ac189da34c0566821ef34b6ffa22ad
#
_entry.id   68ac189da34c0566821ef34b6ffa22ad
#
_cell.length_a   1.000
_cell.length_b   1.000
_cell.length_c   1.000
_cell.angle_alpha   90.00
_cell.angle_beta   90.00
_cell.angle_gamma   90.00
#
_symmetry.space_group_name_H-M   'P 1'
#
loop_
_entity.id
_entity.type
_entity.pdbx_description
1 polymer ?
#
loop_
_entity_poly.entity_id
_entity_poly.type
_entity_poly.pdbx_seq_one_letter_code
_entity_poly.pdbx_strand_id
1 'polypeptide(L)'
;QYWLGTFILIFSLVTSTYTLLYMVMRKLLHSSRLEYLFVSTLFVLMTIQFTWSYYDAFYWYNGAMYYTLFYSMSLFLASLLIGYQLSSSKFKKALIGGASIVLSIIIAGGNFVSGLGMGAILFAAILIMKMEQRKWPRLYITILTIYGIAFLFSVLAPGNAFRQVTIESKPNVVV
;
A
#
# COMPACT_ATOMS: atom_id res chain seq x y z
N GLN A 1 0.16 25.46 -9.48
CA GLN A 1 -0.71 24.39 -8.95
C GLN A 1 0.04 23.07 -8.66
N TYR A 2 1.28 22.88 -9.12
CA TYR A 2 2.07 21.63 -8.91
C TYR A 2 2.39 21.34 -7.44
N TRP A 3 2.60 22.38 -6.62
CA TRP A 3 2.90 22.25 -5.20
C TRP A 3 1.80 21.54 -4.39
N LEU A 4 0.53 21.68 -4.80
CA LEU A 4 -0.59 21.04 -4.12
C LEU A 4 -0.54 19.51 -4.27
N GLY A 5 -0.18 19.01 -5.45
CA GLY A 5 -0.01 17.59 -5.69
C GLY A 5 1.10 17.00 -4.82
N THR A 6 2.27 17.64 -4.81
CA THR A 6 3.40 17.24 -3.96
C THR A 6 3.04 17.25 -2.48
N PHE A 7 2.32 18.28 -2.02
CA PHE A 7 1.87 18.37 -0.64
C PHE A 7 0.94 17.20 -0.27
N ILE A 8 -0.05 16.90 -1.11
CA ILE A 8 -0.99 15.78 -0.89
C ILE A 8 -0.24 14.46 -0.82
N LEU A 9 0.74 14.23 -1.68
CA LEU A 9 1.52 12.99 -1.71
C LEU A 9 2.38 12.81 -0.46
N ILE A 10 3.12 13.86 -0.06
CA ILE A 10 3.92 13.82 1.16
C ILE A 10 3.03 13.68 2.39
N PHE A 11 1.91 14.40 2.44
CA PHE A 11 0.94 14.28 3.53
C PHE A 11 0.34 12.87 3.60
N SER A 12 0.01 12.26 2.45
CA SER A 12 -0.47 10.88 2.38
C SER A 12 0.57 9.88 2.87
N LEU A 13 1.84 10.04 2.47
CA LEU A 13 2.96 9.21 2.92
C LEU A 13 3.16 9.31 4.44
N VAL A 14 3.21 10.52 4.96
CA VAL A 14 3.40 10.76 6.40
C VAL A 14 2.24 10.15 7.18
N THR A 15 1.00 10.50 6.83
CA THR A 15 -0.19 10.03 7.56
C THR A 15 -0.37 8.54 7.50
N SER A 16 -0.12 7.89 6.35
CA SER A 16 -0.20 6.43 6.23
C SER A 16 0.85 5.71 7.07
N THR A 17 2.09 6.21 7.06
CA THR A 17 3.19 5.68 7.87
C THR A 17 2.90 5.80 9.36
N TYR A 18 2.49 6.98 9.83
CA TYR A 18 2.13 7.19 11.23
C TYR A 18 0.95 6.32 11.65
N THR A 19 -0.06 6.16 10.78
CA THR A 19 -1.23 5.33 11.07
C THR A 19 -0.85 3.86 11.19
N LEU A 20 -0.02 3.34 10.28
CA LEU A 20 0.45 1.96 10.35
C LEU A 20 1.28 1.72 11.59
N LEU A 21 2.25 2.57 11.87
CA LEU A 21 3.12 2.44 13.04
C LEU A 21 2.36 2.67 14.35
N TYR A 22 1.30 3.50 14.35
CA TYR A 22 0.39 3.58 15.49
C TYR A 22 -0.32 2.23 15.75
N MET A 23 -0.83 1.60 14.71
CA MET A 23 -1.48 0.28 14.87
C MET A 23 -0.49 -0.77 15.36
N VAL A 24 0.72 -0.81 14.80
CA VAL A 24 1.73 -1.80 15.19
C VAL A 24 2.29 -1.48 16.59
N MET A 25 2.87 -0.31 16.78
CA MET A 25 3.61 0.00 18.01
C MET A 25 2.70 0.24 19.20
N ARG A 26 1.66 1.08 19.02
CA ARG A 26 0.79 1.44 20.15
C ARG A 26 -0.28 0.40 20.47
N LYS A 27 -0.82 -0.27 19.45
CA LYS A 27 -1.94 -1.20 19.63
C LYS A 27 -1.51 -2.66 19.76
N LEU A 28 -0.46 -3.09 19.07
CA LEU A 28 0.03 -4.46 19.15
C LEU A 28 1.19 -4.59 20.16
N LEU A 29 2.19 -3.71 20.07
CA LEU A 29 3.42 -3.80 20.90
C LEU A 29 3.33 -3.01 22.21
N HIS A 30 2.29 -2.22 22.44
CA HIS A 30 2.05 -1.39 23.63
C HIS A 30 3.22 -0.43 23.95
N SER A 31 3.98 0.01 22.93
CA SER A 31 5.10 0.95 23.08
C SER A 31 4.66 2.30 23.65
N SER A 32 5.57 3.06 24.23
CA SER A 32 5.33 4.41 24.71
C SER A 32 4.99 5.38 23.57
N ARG A 33 4.39 6.52 23.90
CA ARG A 33 4.08 7.56 22.89
C ARG A 33 5.34 8.13 22.26
N LEU A 34 6.40 8.30 23.07
CA LEU A 34 7.66 8.85 22.57
C LEU A 34 8.36 7.89 21.61
N GLU A 35 8.44 6.60 21.94
CA GLU A 35 8.99 5.57 21.06
C GLU A 35 8.24 5.51 19.73
N TYR A 36 6.90 5.51 19.76
CA TYR A 36 6.09 5.54 18.55
C TYR A 36 6.38 6.77 17.69
N LEU A 37 6.40 7.97 18.29
CA LEU A 37 6.66 9.21 17.53
C LEU A 37 8.08 9.22 16.95
N PHE A 38 9.06 8.81 17.75
CA PHE A 38 10.46 8.74 17.31
C PHE A 38 10.64 7.77 16.13
N VAL A 39 10.15 6.54 16.26
CA VAL A 39 10.26 5.53 15.21
C VAL A 39 9.49 5.94 13.95
N SER A 40 8.29 6.51 14.11
CA SER A 40 7.49 6.97 12.96
C SER A 40 8.19 8.10 12.20
N THR A 41 8.74 9.07 12.92
CA THR A 41 9.51 10.16 12.32
C THR A 41 10.77 9.64 11.61
N LEU A 42 11.52 8.76 12.28
CA LEU A 42 12.72 8.14 11.71
C LEU A 42 12.38 7.37 10.43
N PHE A 43 11.29 6.60 10.44
CA PHE A 43 10.88 5.80 9.30
C PHE A 43 10.47 6.68 8.11
N VAL A 44 9.74 7.78 8.34
CA VAL A 44 9.41 8.76 7.28
C VAL A 44 10.66 9.39 6.72
N LEU A 45 11.57 9.86 7.59
CA LEU A 45 12.84 10.48 7.16
C LEU A 45 13.68 9.50 6.32
N MET A 46 13.81 8.25 6.78
CA MET A 46 14.51 7.22 6.01
C MET A 46 13.84 6.94 4.67
N THR A 47 12.52 6.84 4.63
CA THR A 47 11.78 6.60 3.38
C THR A 47 12.06 7.72 2.37
N ILE A 48 12.07 8.97 2.79
CA ILE A 48 12.38 10.11 1.93
C ILE A 48 13.86 10.11 1.53
N GLN A 49 14.78 9.90 2.49
CA GLN A 49 16.22 9.95 2.26
C GLN A 49 16.73 8.83 1.34
N PHE A 50 16.20 7.62 1.48
CA PHE A 50 16.59 6.46 0.67
C PHE A 50 15.78 6.30 -0.61
N THR A 51 14.90 7.25 -0.93
CA THR A 51 14.22 7.26 -2.22
C THR A 51 15.24 7.54 -3.33
N TRP A 52 15.37 6.64 -4.30
CA TRP A 52 16.35 6.72 -5.39
C TRP A 52 16.27 8.04 -6.16
N SER A 53 15.05 8.47 -6.49
CA SER A 53 14.79 9.74 -7.15
C SER A 53 13.66 10.45 -6.45
N TYR A 54 13.99 11.43 -5.61
CA TYR A 54 12.99 12.28 -4.96
C TYR A 54 12.19 13.12 -5.96
N TYR A 55 12.80 13.45 -7.11
CA TYR A 55 12.12 14.17 -8.18
C TYR A 55 10.96 13.35 -8.74
N ASP A 56 11.21 12.09 -9.11
CA ASP A 56 10.19 11.20 -9.66
C ASP A 56 9.16 10.78 -8.60
N ALA A 57 9.60 10.64 -7.37
CA ALA A 57 8.73 10.21 -6.27
C ALA A 57 7.77 11.29 -5.75
N PHE A 58 8.14 12.59 -5.86
CA PHE A 58 7.36 13.67 -5.23
C PHE A 58 7.05 14.85 -6.15
N TYR A 59 7.88 15.14 -7.13
CA TYR A 59 7.73 16.32 -7.99
C TYR A 59 7.24 16.02 -9.39
N TRP A 60 7.61 14.89 -9.97
CA TRP A 60 7.03 14.45 -11.24
C TRP A 60 5.66 13.84 -11.00
N TYR A 61 4.61 14.63 -11.25
CA TYR A 61 3.24 14.31 -10.87
C TYR A 61 2.79 12.89 -11.27
N ASN A 62 3.05 12.47 -12.50
CA ASN A 62 2.66 11.14 -12.97
C ASN A 62 3.41 10.03 -12.23
N GLY A 63 4.73 10.17 -12.04
CA GLY A 63 5.55 9.21 -11.29
C GLY A 63 5.15 9.17 -9.83
N ALA A 64 5.02 10.34 -9.20
CA ALA A 64 4.67 10.47 -7.81
C ALA A 64 3.28 9.90 -7.48
N MET A 65 2.28 10.15 -8.33
CA MET A 65 0.96 9.52 -8.21
C MET A 65 1.03 8.02 -8.39
N TYR A 66 1.87 7.54 -9.31
CA TYR A 66 1.98 6.12 -9.62
C TYR A 66 2.75 5.33 -8.55
N TYR A 67 3.76 5.90 -7.91
CA TYR A 67 4.59 5.22 -6.90
C TYR A 67 4.21 5.59 -5.48
N THR A 68 4.31 6.87 -5.11
CA THR A 68 4.15 7.31 -3.72
C THR A 68 2.72 7.19 -3.21
N LEU A 69 1.72 7.49 -4.06
CA LEU A 69 0.32 7.36 -3.64
C LEU A 69 -0.07 5.90 -3.42
N PHE A 70 0.27 4.99 -4.35
CA PHE A 70 -0.07 3.57 -4.21
C PHE A 70 0.69 2.90 -3.05
N TYR A 71 1.94 3.32 -2.80
CA TYR A 71 2.67 2.91 -1.60
C TYR A 71 1.95 3.37 -0.32
N SER A 72 1.56 4.64 -0.25
CA SER A 72 0.82 5.19 0.89
C SER A 72 -0.53 4.48 1.11
N MET A 73 -1.26 4.20 0.03
CA MET A 73 -2.51 3.42 0.08
C MET A 73 -2.29 2.01 0.61
N SER A 74 -1.16 1.36 0.25
CA SER A 74 -0.79 0.03 0.76
C SER A 74 -0.54 0.05 2.28
N LEU A 75 0.12 1.09 2.80
CA LEU A 75 0.30 1.28 4.24
C LEU A 75 -1.05 1.51 4.96
N PHE A 76 -1.97 2.27 4.36
CA PHE A 76 -3.33 2.43 4.89
C PHE A 76 -4.09 1.11 4.90
N LEU A 77 -4.02 0.32 3.83
CA LEU A 77 -4.66 -0.99 3.77
C LEU A 77 -4.14 -1.91 4.88
N ALA A 78 -2.83 -1.97 5.08
CA ALA A 78 -2.24 -2.72 6.20
C ALA A 78 -2.76 -2.24 7.55
N SER A 79 -2.88 -0.93 7.75
CA SER A 79 -3.43 -0.33 8.97
C SER A 79 -4.90 -0.72 9.21
N LEU A 80 -5.71 -0.69 8.15
CA LEU A 80 -7.12 -1.10 8.21
C LEU A 80 -7.26 -2.57 8.58
N LEU A 81 -6.44 -3.44 8.01
CA LEU A 81 -6.47 -4.87 8.30
C LEU A 81 -6.10 -5.18 9.75
N ILE A 82 -5.09 -4.50 10.31
CA ILE A 82 -4.76 -4.58 11.75
C ILE A 82 -5.94 -4.04 12.58
N GLY A 83 -6.50 -2.90 12.21
CA GLY A 83 -7.65 -2.30 12.88
C GLY A 83 -8.89 -3.21 12.86
N TYR A 84 -9.11 -3.95 11.78
CA TYR A 84 -10.17 -4.97 11.70
C TYR A 84 -10.00 -6.07 12.75
N GLN A 85 -8.77 -6.56 12.92
CA GLN A 85 -8.48 -7.60 13.91
C GLN A 85 -8.69 -7.10 15.35
N LEU A 86 -8.29 -5.87 15.63
CA LEU A 86 -8.39 -5.27 16.95
C LEU A 86 -9.80 -4.78 17.30
N SER A 87 -10.69 -4.67 16.33
CA SER A 87 -12.05 -4.17 16.56
C SER A 87 -12.94 -5.24 17.17
N SER A 88 -13.72 -4.89 18.21
CA SER A 88 -14.76 -5.75 18.79
C SER A 88 -16.16 -5.47 18.20
N SER A 89 -16.40 -4.29 17.66
CA SER A 89 -17.70 -3.87 17.16
C SER A 89 -17.97 -4.43 15.76
N LYS A 90 -19.10 -5.11 15.58
CA LYS A 90 -19.55 -5.64 14.28
C LYS A 90 -19.69 -4.55 13.22
N PHE A 91 -20.24 -3.40 13.59
CA PHE A 91 -20.39 -2.26 12.69
C PHE A 91 -19.04 -1.72 12.22
N LYS A 92 -18.10 -1.51 13.15
CA LYS A 92 -16.73 -1.07 12.81
C LYS A 92 -16.03 -2.09 11.91
N LYS A 93 -16.16 -3.39 12.19
CA LYS A 93 -15.62 -4.45 11.32
C LYS A 93 -16.19 -4.41 9.92
N ALA A 94 -17.50 -4.21 9.77
CA ALA A 94 -18.13 -4.10 8.46
C ALA A 94 -17.60 -2.90 7.68
N LEU A 95 -17.51 -1.73 8.34
CA LEU A 95 -16.99 -0.51 7.72
C LEU A 95 -15.52 -0.64 7.30
N ILE A 96 -14.67 -1.13 8.20
CA ILE A 96 -13.24 -1.33 7.92
C ILE A 96 -13.06 -2.39 6.82
N GLY A 97 -13.82 -3.48 6.86
CA GLY A 97 -13.79 -4.53 5.85
C GLY A 97 -14.19 -4.01 4.47
N GLY A 98 -15.26 -3.25 4.38
CA GLY A 98 -15.70 -2.59 3.15
C GLY A 98 -14.65 -1.61 2.60
N ALA A 99 -14.11 -0.74 3.44
CA ALA A 99 -13.03 0.17 3.07
C ALA A 99 -11.78 -0.57 2.59
N SER A 100 -11.42 -1.69 3.24
CA SER A 100 -10.28 -2.52 2.83
C SER A 100 -10.49 -3.17 1.46
N ILE A 101 -11.71 -3.61 1.14
CA ILE A 101 -12.04 -4.17 -0.17
C ILE A 101 -11.90 -3.10 -1.27
N VAL A 102 -12.49 -1.93 -1.07
CA VAL A 102 -12.40 -0.81 -2.04
C VAL A 102 -10.94 -0.42 -2.26
N LEU A 103 -10.19 -0.23 -1.18
CA LEU A 103 -8.78 0.17 -1.27
C LEU A 103 -7.93 -0.91 -1.94
N SER A 104 -8.22 -2.19 -1.70
CA SER A 104 -7.52 -3.31 -2.33
C SER A 104 -7.69 -3.35 -3.85
N ILE A 105 -8.88 -3.04 -4.36
CA ILE A 105 -9.16 -2.95 -5.81
C ILE A 105 -8.33 -1.82 -6.43
N ILE A 106 -8.31 -0.65 -5.79
CA ILE A 106 -7.56 0.51 -6.28
C ILE A 106 -6.06 0.21 -6.34
N ILE A 107 -5.50 -0.38 -5.27
CA ILE A 107 -4.06 -0.70 -5.20
C ILE A 107 -3.69 -1.74 -6.25
N ALA A 108 -4.48 -2.80 -6.37
CA ALA A 108 -4.23 -3.90 -7.30
C ALA A 108 -4.29 -3.44 -8.77
N GLY A 109 -5.20 -2.51 -9.09
CA GLY A 109 -5.37 -1.95 -10.43
C GLY A 109 -4.34 -0.88 -10.81
N GLY A 110 -3.58 -0.36 -9.86
CA GLY A 110 -2.71 0.80 -10.04
C GLY A 110 -1.27 0.46 -10.46
N ASN A 111 -0.40 0.31 -9.50
CA ASN A 111 1.03 0.08 -9.72
C ASN A 111 1.40 -1.39 -9.55
N PHE A 112 2.07 -2.00 -10.52
CA PHE A 112 2.45 -3.42 -10.48
C PHE A 112 3.42 -3.75 -9.34
N VAL A 113 4.36 -2.87 -9.03
CA VAL A 113 5.36 -3.10 -7.97
C VAL A 113 4.68 -3.09 -6.60
N SER A 114 3.91 -2.03 -6.32
CA SER A 114 3.11 -1.94 -5.08
C SER A 114 2.05 -3.04 -5.04
N GLY A 115 1.48 -3.38 -6.19
CA GLY A 115 0.51 -4.44 -6.35
C GLY A 115 1.07 -5.80 -5.97
N LEU A 116 2.18 -6.20 -6.52
CA LEU A 116 2.85 -7.47 -6.19
C LEU A 116 3.31 -7.49 -4.73
N GLY A 117 3.93 -6.40 -4.25
CA GLY A 117 4.39 -6.29 -2.87
C GLY A 117 3.26 -6.45 -1.86
N MET A 118 2.16 -5.72 -2.03
CA MET A 118 1.02 -5.82 -1.12
C MET A 118 0.31 -7.17 -1.24
N GLY A 119 0.21 -7.74 -2.44
CA GLY A 119 -0.32 -9.10 -2.65
C GLY A 119 0.50 -10.16 -1.89
N ALA A 120 1.82 -10.07 -1.93
CA ALA A 120 2.72 -10.95 -1.19
C ALA A 120 2.55 -10.79 0.33
N ILE A 121 2.42 -9.56 0.83
CA ILE A 121 2.16 -9.27 2.25
C ILE A 121 0.81 -9.86 2.69
N LEU A 122 -0.25 -9.70 1.91
CA LEU A 122 -1.57 -10.27 2.19
C LEU A 122 -1.51 -11.80 2.24
N PHE A 123 -0.82 -12.42 1.29
CA PHE A 123 -0.63 -13.87 1.26
C PHE A 123 0.14 -14.36 2.49
N ALA A 124 1.26 -13.72 2.83
CA ALA A 124 2.04 -14.05 4.02
C ALA A 124 1.21 -13.89 5.31
N ALA A 125 0.43 -12.80 5.43
CA ALA A 125 -0.45 -12.57 6.57
C ALA A 125 -1.50 -13.70 6.72
N ILE A 126 -2.09 -14.18 5.62
CA ILE A 126 -3.02 -15.32 5.65
C ILE A 126 -2.33 -16.57 6.17
N LEU A 127 -1.12 -16.88 5.71
CA LEU A 127 -0.37 -18.06 6.17
C LEU A 127 -0.04 -17.97 7.65
N ILE A 128 0.48 -16.84 8.11
CA ILE A 128 0.79 -16.61 9.53
C ILE A 128 -0.46 -16.78 10.39
N MET A 129 -1.56 -16.12 10.02
CA MET A 129 -2.82 -16.23 10.77
C MET A 129 -3.39 -17.65 10.76
N LYS A 130 -3.23 -18.40 9.65
CA LYS A 130 -3.63 -19.80 9.57
C LYS A 130 -2.81 -20.68 10.53
N MET A 131 -1.50 -20.42 10.62
CA MET A 131 -0.61 -21.16 11.52
C MET A 131 -0.92 -20.87 12.98
N GLU A 132 -1.12 -19.60 13.33
CA GLU A 132 -1.38 -19.18 14.72
C GLU A 132 -2.78 -19.56 15.20
N GLN A 133 -3.81 -19.24 14.42
CA GLN A 133 -5.21 -19.38 14.83
C GLN A 133 -5.83 -20.72 14.45
N ARG A 134 -5.15 -21.54 13.64
CA ARG A 134 -5.65 -22.80 13.04
C ARG A 134 -6.96 -22.63 12.26
N LYS A 135 -7.36 -21.38 11.95
CA LYS A 135 -8.57 -21.04 11.19
C LYS A 135 -8.21 -20.15 10.01
N TRP A 136 -8.94 -20.29 8.92
CA TRP A 136 -8.76 -19.43 7.75
C TRP A 136 -9.36 -18.04 8.00
N PRO A 137 -8.59 -16.94 7.81
CA PRO A 137 -9.08 -15.59 7.99
C PRO A 137 -9.92 -15.17 6.78
N ARG A 138 -11.24 -15.39 6.86
CA ARG A 138 -12.18 -15.23 5.73
C ARG A 138 -12.04 -13.87 5.04
N LEU A 139 -12.00 -12.76 5.79
CA LEU A 139 -11.86 -11.42 5.19
C LEU A 139 -10.59 -11.29 4.36
N TYR A 140 -9.45 -11.74 4.88
CA TYR A 140 -8.16 -11.64 4.18
C TYR A 140 -8.15 -12.47 2.89
N ILE A 141 -8.76 -13.64 2.91
CA ILE A 141 -8.91 -14.48 1.72
C ILE A 141 -9.80 -13.77 0.70
N THR A 142 -10.95 -13.23 1.14
CA THR A 142 -11.84 -12.46 0.26
C THR A 142 -11.10 -11.27 -0.37
N ILE A 143 -10.36 -10.51 0.44
CA ILE A 143 -9.56 -9.38 -0.04
C ILE A 143 -8.49 -9.86 -1.03
N LEU A 144 -7.74 -10.91 -0.73
CA LEU A 144 -6.71 -11.44 -1.62
C LEU A 144 -7.30 -11.94 -2.96
N THR A 145 -8.47 -12.57 -2.92
CA THR A 145 -9.16 -13.03 -4.15
C THR A 145 -9.58 -11.84 -5.01
N ILE A 146 -10.25 -10.85 -4.43
CA ILE A 146 -10.67 -9.64 -5.15
C ILE A 146 -9.44 -8.88 -5.68
N TYR A 147 -8.41 -8.78 -4.85
CA TYR A 147 -7.13 -8.17 -5.19
C TYR A 147 -6.49 -8.86 -6.40
N GLY A 148 -6.41 -10.19 -6.38
CA GLY A 148 -5.86 -10.97 -7.47
C GLY A 148 -6.63 -10.79 -8.77
N ILE A 149 -7.96 -10.78 -8.71
CA ILE A 149 -8.81 -10.51 -9.87
C ILE A 149 -8.54 -9.11 -10.43
N ALA A 150 -8.56 -8.08 -9.59
CA ALA A 150 -8.29 -6.70 -10.00
C ALA A 150 -6.88 -6.54 -10.59
N PHE A 151 -5.88 -7.19 -10.00
CA PHE A 151 -4.51 -7.20 -10.49
C PHE A 151 -4.40 -7.87 -11.86
N LEU A 152 -5.04 -9.02 -12.06
CA LEU A 152 -5.07 -9.71 -13.35
C LEU A 152 -5.73 -8.85 -14.44
N PHE A 153 -6.85 -8.20 -14.13
CA PHE A 153 -7.47 -7.25 -15.06
C PHE A 153 -6.52 -6.12 -15.44
N SER A 154 -5.78 -5.58 -14.48
CA SER A 154 -4.78 -4.53 -14.74
C SER A 154 -3.64 -5.03 -15.62
N VAL A 155 -3.09 -6.22 -15.34
CA VAL A 155 -2.00 -6.83 -16.14
C VAL A 155 -2.44 -7.12 -17.57
N LEU A 156 -3.64 -7.67 -17.75
CA LEU A 156 -4.19 -8.06 -19.05
C LEU A 156 -4.77 -6.87 -19.84
N ALA A 157 -4.75 -5.67 -19.29
CA ALA A 157 -5.29 -4.50 -19.98
C ALA A 157 -4.58 -4.24 -21.31
N PRO A 158 -5.31 -4.03 -22.43
CA PRO A 158 -4.72 -3.88 -23.76
C PRO A 158 -3.67 -2.77 -23.87
N GLY A 159 -3.79 -1.71 -23.05
CA GLY A 159 -2.82 -0.62 -23.00
C GLY A 159 -1.42 -1.05 -22.54
N ASN A 160 -1.29 -2.14 -21.79
CA ASN A 160 0.03 -2.65 -21.37
C ASN A 160 0.75 -3.33 -22.53
N ALA A 161 0.05 -4.12 -23.34
CA ALA A 161 0.61 -4.73 -24.55
C ALA A 161 1.11 -3.65 -25.52
N PHE A 162 0.31 -2.58 -25.70
CA PHE A 162 0.70 -1.45 -26.56
C PHE A 162 1.96 -0.74 -26.06
N ARG A 163 2.09 -0.53 -24.74
CA ARG A 163 3.29 0.07 -24.13
C ARG A 163 4.53 -0.80 -24.34
N GLN A 164 4.43 -2.11 -24.20
CA GLN A 164 5.55 -3.03 -24.39
C GLN A 164 6.05 -2.98 -25.82
N VAL A 165 5.18 -3.06 -26.81
CA VAL A 165 5.53 -2.95 -28.23
C VAL A 165 6.21 -1.61 -28.53
N THR A 166 5.75 -0.52 -27.94
CA THR A 166 6.33 0.83 -28.15
C THR A 166 7.74 0.94 -27.51
N ILE A 167 8.00 0.24 -26.42
CA ILE A 167 9.33 0.21 -25.78
C ILE A 167 10.31 -0.64 -26.60
N GLU A 168 9.88 -1.81 -27.06
CA GLU A 168 10.71 -2.70 -27.89
C GLU A 168 11.04 -2.10 -29.26
N SER A 169 10.17 -1.26 -29.81
CA SER A 169 10.38 -0.60 -31.10
C SER A 169 11.31 0.61 -31.06
N LYS A 170 11.73 1.08 -29.88
CA LYS A 170 12.74 2.14 -29.77
C LYS A 170 14.13 1.51 -29.87
N PRO A 171 14.94 1.87 -30.90
CA PRO A 171 16.32 1.41 -30.97
C PRO A 171 17.06 1.88 -29.72
N ASN A 172 17.88 1.01 -29.15
CA ASN A 172 18.72 1.30 -27.98
C ASN A 172 19.53 2.57 -28.25
N VAL A 173 19.05 3.70 -27.73
CA VAL A 173 19.89 4.89 -27.59
C VAL A 173 20.71 4.65 -26.32
N VAL A 174 21.83 3.96 -26.50
CA VAL A 174 22.91 3.91 -25.52
C VAL A 174 23.51 5.31 -25.53
N VAL A 175 23.27 6.09 -24.48
CA VAL A 175 24.01 7.30 -24.17
C VAL A 175 24.94 6.99 -23.01
#